data_7293bcb7c9438c1c058f21ba3ce954e1
#
_entry.id   7293bcb7c9438c1c058f21ba3ce954e1
#
_cell.length_a   1.000
_cell.length_b   1.000
_cell.length_c   1.000
_cell.angle_alpha   90.00
_cell.angle_beta   90.00
_cell.angle_gamma   90.00
#
_symmetry.space_group_name_H-M   'P 1'
#
loop_
_entity.id
_entity.type
_entity.pdbx_description
1 polymer ?
#
loop_
_entity_poly.entity_id
_entity_poly.type
_entity_poly.pdbx_seq_one_letter_code
_entity_poly.pdbx_strand_id
1 'polypeptide(L)'
;MIEMSASGEKKSSTGRVEDAARAAGLEINVHRMPESTRTAVEAAAACGTSPAQIVKSLVFRLANSGETALFLVSGKNRVDEDKVAGIIGDRLARANADHVRAITGFAIGGVAPLGSLTPLKTFMDRDLLAFARVWAAAGAPNAVFSVNPHDLAQATGAKVIAVT
;
A
#
# COMPACT_ATOMS: atom_id res chain seq x y z
N MET A 1 30.70 -10.42 -17.61
CA MET A 1 30.37 -10.27 -16.98
C MET A 1 30.08 -9.40 -16.14
N ILE A 2 30.14 -8.65 -16.08
CA ILE A 2 29.85 -7.73 -15.33
C ILE A 2 28.55 -7.60 -14.85
N GLU A 3 27.73 -7.97 -15.56
CA GLU A 3 26.42 -8.11 -15.21
C GLU A 3 26.29 -8.78 -13.90
N MET A 4 27.26 -9.36 -13.50
CA MET A 4 27.23 -10.00 -12.26
C MET A 4 27.08 -9.06 -11.13
N SER A 5 27.68 -7.89 -11.23
CA SER A 5 27.55 -6.93 -10.17
C SER A 5 26.11 -6.48 -10.02
N ALA A 6 25.40 -6.37 -11.12
CA ALA A 6 24.01 -5.98 -11.06
C ALA A 6 23.19 -7.01 -10.29
N SER A 7 23.52 -8.28 -10.42
CA SER A 7 22.77 -9.32 -9.73
C SER A 7 22.95 -9.27 -8.21
N GLY A 8 24.01 -8.66 -7.74
CA GLY A 8 24.26 -8.51 -6.31
C GLY A 8 23.62 -7.26 -5.72
N GLU A 9 23.07 -6.38 -6.55
CA GLU A 9 22.51 -5.14 -6.07
C GLU A 9 21.04 -5.32 -5.69
N LYS A 10 20.67 -4.77 -4.54
CA LYS A 10 19.27 -4.74 -4.15
C LYS A 10 18.57 -3.64 -4.90
N LYS A 11 17.40 -3.92 -5.42
CA LYS A 11 16.56 -2.89 -5.97
C LYS A 11 16.13 -1.95 -4.87
N SER A 12 15.99 -0.67 -5.19
CA SER A 12 15.41 0.30 -4.28
C SER A 12 13.95 -0.07 -4.01
N SER A 13 13.42 0.40 -2.90
CA SER A 13 12.00 0.18 -2.56
C SER A 13 11.08 0.69 -3.67
N THR A 14 11.37 1.89 -4.20
CA THR A 14 10.61 2.46 -5.30
C THR A 14 10.75 1.63 -6.57
N GLY A 15 11.94 1.12 -6.85
CA GLY A 15 12.18 0.24 -8.01
C GLY A 15 11.36 -1.04 -7.94
N ARG A 16 11.22 -1.61 -6.74
CA ARG A 16 10.36 -2.80 -6.56
C ARG A 16 8.89 -2.49 -6.83
N VAL A 17 8.43 -1.31 -6.43
CA VAL A 17 7.05 -0.87 -6.71
C VAL A 17 6.83 -0.72 -8.20
N GLU A 18 7.75 -0.07 -8.90
CA GLU A 18 7.67 0.10 -10.34
C GLU A 18 7.67 -1.24 -11.08
N ASP A 19 8.54 -2.15 -10.67
CA ASP A 19 8.61 -3.48 -11.27
C ASP A 19 7.33 -4.29 -11.02
N ALA A 20 6.81 -4.25 -9.80
CA ALA A 20 5.59 -4.96 -9.45
C ALA A 20 4.39 -4.42 -10.24
N ALA A 21 4.31 -3.10 -10.40
CA ALA A 21 3.26 -2.47 -11.18
C ALA A 21 3.33 -2.93 -12.64
N ARG A 22 4.52 -2.89 -13.21
CA ARG A 22 4.73 -3.32 -14.60
C ARG A 22 4.34 -4.79 -14.79
N ALA A 23 4.74 -5.65 -13.86
CA ALA A 23 4.43 -7.08 -13.91
C ALA A 23 2.92 -7.33 -13.82
N ALA A 24 2.18 -6.46 -13.14
CA ALA A 24 0.73 -6.54 -12.99
C ALA A 24 -0.04 -5.83 -14.12
N GLY A 25 0.67 -5.28 -15.10
CA GLY A 25 0.05 -4.56 -16.22
C GLY A 25 -0.43 -3.16 -15.85
N LEU A 26 0.11 -2.59 -14.77
CA LEU A 26 -0.31 -1.29 -14.25
C LEU A 26 0.75 -0.25 -14.58
N GLU A 27 0.36 0.79 -15.33
CA GLU A 27 1.27 1.89 -15.63
C GLU A 27 1.20 2.91 -14.50
N ILE A 28 2.33 3.22 -13.91
CA ILE A 28 2.42 4.24 -12.87
C ILE A 28 3.60 5.17 -13.15
N ASN A 29 3.46 6.40 -12.66
CA ASN A 29 4.55 7.36 -12.65
C ASN A 29 4.80 7.75 -11.20
N VAL A 30 6.00 7.45 -10.72
CA VAL A 30 6.37 7.79 -9.35
C VAL A 30 6.79 9.24 -9.28
N HIS A 31 6.18 9.98 -8.37
CA HIS A 31 6.51 11.37 -8.10
C HIS A 31 7.22 11.46 -6.77
N ARG A 32 8.39 12.08 -6.75
CA ARG A 32 9.09 12.35 -5.49
C ARG A 32 8.72 13.76 -5.05
N MET A 33 8.20 13.84 -3.84
CA MET A 33 7.76 15.11 -3.27
C MET A 33 8.88 15.75 -2.47
N PRO A 34 8.98 17.10 -2.46
CA PRO A 34 10.00 17.78 -1.67
C PRO A 34 9.77 17.63 -0.16
N GLU A 35 8.53 17.32 0.23
CA GLU A 35 8.15 17.17 1.64
C GLU A 35 7.67 15.77 1.92
N SER A 36 7.59 15.42 3.22
CA SER A 36 7.09 14.13 3.65
C SER A 36 5.63 13.91 3.24
N THR A 37 5.32 12.67 2.85
CA THR A 37 3.96 12.22 2.55
C THR A 37 3.57 11.04 3.45
N ARG A 38 4.07 11.01 4.68
CA ARG A 38 3.84 9.89 5.61
C ARG A 38 2.41 9.81 6.11
N THR A 39 1.75 10.95 6.29
CA THR A 39 0.35 10.97 6.73
C THR A 39 -0.56 11.27 5.55
N ALA A 40 -1.84 10.88 5.67
CA ALA A 40 -2.82 11.15 4.62
C ALA A 40 -3.00 12.67 4.40
N VAL A 41 -2.92 13.46 5.46
CA VAL A 41 -3.05 14.92 5.36
C VAL A 41 -1.86 15.52 4.63
N GLU A 42 -0.64 15.10 4.98
CA GLU A 42 0.57 15.56 4.28
C GLU A 42 0.55 15.16 2.82
N ALA A 43 0.21 13.90 2.55
CA ALA A 43 0.14 13.39 1.18
C ALA A 43 -0.90 14.13 0.35
N ALA A 44 -2.08 14.39 0.92
CA ALA A 44 -3.13 15.11 0.22
C ALA A 44 -2.69 16.53 -0.12
N ALA A 45 -2.04 17.22 0.80
CA ALA A 45 -1.53 18.56 0.56
C ALA A 45 -0.47 18.56 -0.55
N ALA A 46 0.46 17.61 -0.51
CA ALA A 46 1.52 17.51 -1.51
C ALA A 46 0.99 17.16 -2.90
N CYS A 47 -0.04 16.33 -2.97
CA CYS A 47 -0.62 15.89 -4.25
C CYS A 47 -1.73 16.82 -4.77
N GLY A 48 -2.12 17.83 -4.00
CA GLY A 48 -3.19 18.75 -4.38
C GLY A 48 -4.56 18.08 -4.42
N THR A 49 -4.83 17.17 -3.50
CA THR A 49 -6.06 16.41 -3.44
C THR A 49 -6.61 16.36 -2.01
N SER A 50 -7.69 15.62 -1.80
CA SER A 50 -8.29 15.46 -0.47
C SER A 50 -7.76 14.21 0.23
N PRO A 51 -7.76 14.17 1.56
CA PRO A 51 -7.38 12.95 2.29
C PRO A 51 -8.18 11.71 1.88
N ALA A 52 -9.42 11.87 1.47
CA ALA A 52 -10.26 10.75 1.02
C ALA A 52 -9.67 10.02 -0.19
N GLN A 53 -8.89 10.72 -1.01
CA GLN A 53 -8.25 10.18 -2.20
C GLN A 53 -6.84 9.64 -1.96
N ILE A 54 -6.41 9.63 -0.72
CA ILE A 54 -5.13 9.03 -0.34
C ILE A 54 -5.36 7.60 0.12
N VAL A 55 -4.55 6.69 -0.38
CA VAL A 55 -4.57 5.28 0.04
C VAL A 55 -3.61 5.12 1.22
N LYS A 56 -4.14 4.80 2.38
CA LYS A 56 -3.32 4.39 3.53
C LYS A 56 -3.08 2.90 3.38
N SER A 57 -1.83 2.48 3.36
CA SER A 57 -1.47 1.06 3.31
C SER A 57 -1.17 0.59 4.73
N LEU A 58 -2.12 -0.11 5.32
CA LEU A 58 -2.05 -0.55 6.72
C LEU A 58 -1.77 -2.04 6.77
N VAL A 59 -0.78 -2.44 7.56
CA VAL A 59 -0.37 -3.83 7.69
C VAL A 59 -0.86 -4.36 9.03
N PHE A 60 -1.62 -5.45 8.98
CA PHE A 60 -2.10 -6.14 10.18
C PHE A 60 -1.68 -7.60 10.14
N ARG A 61 -1.52 -8.17 11.32
CA ARG A 61 -1.43 -9.62 11.47
C ARG A 61 -2.84 -10.15 11.70
N LEU A 62 -3.14 -11.29 11.11
CA LEU A 62 -4.40 -11.97 11.34
C LEU A 62 -4.19 -12.95 12.48
N ALA A 63 -4.89 -12.72 13.61
CA ALA A 63 -4.59 -13.38 14.87
C ALA A 63 -4.78 -14.89 14.82
N ASN A 64 -5.78 -15.39 14.09
CA ASN A 64 -6.07 -16.82 14.04
C ASN A 64 -5.23 -17.56 13.02
N SER A 65 -5.11 -17.03 11.80
CA SER A 65 -4.33 -17.67 10.73
C SER A 65 -2.82 -17.42 10.85
N GLY A 66 -2.43 -16.34 11.53
CA GLY A 66 -1.03 -15.92 11.59
C GLY A 66 -0.54 -15.23 10.33
N GLU A 67 -1.38 -15.11 9.32
CA GLU A 67 -1.01 -14.43 8.08
C GLU A 67 -0.87 -12.92 8.28
N THR A 68 -0.12 -12.28 7.41
CA THR A 68 -0.02 -10.82 7.37
C THR A 68 -0.89 -10.32 6.23
N ALA A 69 -1.66 -9.29 6.49
CA ALA A 69 -2.60 -8.72 5.54
C ALA A 69 -2.34 -7.24 5.35
N LEU A 70 -2.58 -6.77 4.13
CA LEU A 70 -2.46 -5.37 3.75
C LEU A 70 -3.86 -4.82 3.49
N PHE A 71 -4.15 -3.70 4.15
CA PHE A 71 -5.43 -3.00 3.96
C PHE A 71 -5.18 -1.66 3.31
N LEU A 72 -5.78 -1.46 2.15
CA LEU A 72 -5.72 -0.21 1.40
C LEU A 72 -6.96 0.60 1.77
N VAL A 73 -6.77 1.65 2.55
CA VAL A 73 -7.88 2.36 3.21
C VAL A 73 -7.87 3.84 2.82
N SER A 74 -9.04 4.41 2.53
CA SER A 74 -9.17 5.84 2.27
C SER A 74 -8.63 6.63 3.46
N GLY A 75 -7.85 7.67 3.16
CA GLY A 75 -7.23 8.50 4.20
C GLY A 75 -8.20 9.17 5.17
N LYS A 76 -9.46 9.31 4.79
CA LYS A 76 -10.51 9.84 5.66
C LYS A 76 -11.11 8.80 6.59
N ASN A 77 -10.86 7.52 6.35
CA ASN A 77 -11.49 6.43 7.08
C ASN A 77 -10.54 5.85 8.13
N ARG A 78 -11.15 5.35 9.19
CA ARG A 78 -10.48 4.58 10.21
C ARG A 78 -11.07 3.18 10.18
N VAL A 79 -10.21 2.16 10.19
CA VAL A 79 -10.68 0.78 10.16
C VAL A 79 -11.45 0.44 11.43
N ASP A 80 -12.69 -0.03 11.26
CA ASP A 80 -13.46 -0.61 12.34
C ASP A 80 -13.01 -2.07 12.43
N GLU A 81 -12.10 -2.36 13.34
CA GLU A 81 -11.45 -3.67 13.42
C GLU A 81 -12.43 -4.80 13.73
N ASP A 82 -13.42 -4.54 14.56
CA ASP A 82 -14.42 -5.57 14.92
C ASP A 82 -15.30 -5.90 13.70
N LYS A 83 -15.73 -4.88 12.98
CA LYS A 83 -16.54 -5.05 11.76
C LYS A 83 -15.74 -5.82 10.71
N VAL A 84 -14.51 -5.41 10.47
CA VAL A 84 -13.64 -6.07 9.49
C VAL A 84 -13.37 -7.52 9.89
N ALA A 85 -13.14 -7.78 11.18
CA ALA A 85 -12.94 -9.14 11.66
C ALA A 85 -14.15 -10.04 11.33
N GLY A 86 -15.36 -9.51 11.48
CA GLY A 86 -16.57 -10.24 11.10
C GLY A 86 -16.67 -10.50 9.60
N ILE A 87 -16.21 -9.58 8.78
CA ILE A 87 -16.25 -9.72 7.32
C ILE A 87 -15.25 -10.74 6.81
N ILE A 88 -14.00 -10.68 7.32
CA ILE A 88 -12.92 -11.53 6.82
C ILE A 88 -12.78 -12.84 7.58
N GLY A 89 -13.46 -12.98 8.72
CA GLY A 89 -13.42 -14.21 9.51
C GLY A 89 -12.15 -14.38 10.33
N ASP A 90 -11.44 -13.29 10.64
CA ASP A 90 -10.23 -13.33 11.46
C ASP A 90 -10.08 -12.00 12.20
N ARG A 91 -9.39 -12.03 13.34
CA ARG A 91 -9.17 -10.83 14.13
C ARG A 91 -7.90 -10.12 13.68
N LEU A 92 -7.97 -8.78 13.65
CA LEU A 92 -6.82 -7.95 13.31
C LEU A 92 -5.96 -7.72 14.54
N ALA A 93 -4.65 -7.88 14.40
CA ALA A 93 -3.68 -7.57 15.42
C ALA A 93 -2.65 -6.61 14.83
N ARG A 94 -2.09 -5.74 15.66
CA ARG A 94 -1.11 -4.78 15.18
C ARG A 94 0.18 -5.48 14.78
N ALA A 95 0.75 -5.04 13.66
CA ALA A 95 2.09 -5.43 13.23
C ALA A 95 3.04 -4.32 13.66
N ASN A 96 4.15 -4.67 14.31
CA ASN A 96 5.14 -3.67 14.70
C ASN A 96 6.01 -3.25 13.50
N ALA A 97 6.75 -2.16 13.66
CA ALA A 97 7.56 -1.59 12.59
C ALA A 97 8.59 -2.57 12.02
N ASP A 98 9.22 -3.36 12.87
CA ASP A 98 10.21 -4.33 12.43
C ASP A 98 9.58 -5.44 11.59
N HIS A 99 8.42 -5.92 11.99
CA HIS A 99 7.67 -6.93 11.25
C HIS A 99 7.23 -6.39 9.89
N VAL A 100 6.70 -5.15 9.85
CA VAL A 100 6.30 -4.51 8.60
C VAL A 100 7.49 -4.42 7.65
N ARG A 101 8.63 -3.94 8.15
CA ARG A 101 9.84 -3.80 7.32
C ARG A 101 10.34 -5.16 6.83
N ALA A 102 10.32 -6.17 7.67
CA ALA A 102 10.81 -7.51 7.31
C ALA A 102 9.93 -8.15 6.23
N ILE A 103 8.62 -8.00 6.34
CA ILE A 103 7.66 -8.62 5.40
C ILE A 103 7.54 -7.82 4.11
N THR A 104 7.47 -6.51 4.20
CA THR A 104 7.22 -5.65 3.04
C THR A 104 8.48 -5.13 2.38
N GLY A 105 9.54 -4.97 3.13
CA GLY A 105 10.74 -4.28 2.69
C GLY A 105 10.58 -2.76 2.65
N PHE A 106 9.48 -2.24 3.17
CA PHE A 106 9.21 -0.81 3.21
C PHE A 106 9.26 -0.27 4.63
N ALA A 107 9.68 0.97 4.76
CA ALA A 107 9.58 1.68 6.03
C ALA A 107 8.14 2.14 6.27
N ILE A 108 7.77 2.30 7.53
CA ILE A 108 6.48 2.89 7.87
C ILE A 108 6.39 4.29 7.27
N GLY A 109 5.25 4.61 6.68
CA GLY A 109 5.05 5.86 5.94
C GLY A 109 5.36 5.73 4.47
N GLY A 110 6.06 4.66 4.05
CA GLY A 110 6.37 4.39 2.66
C GLY A 110 5.82 3.07 2.14
N VAL A 111 4.97 2.39 2.93
CA VAL A 111 4.41 1.10 2.52
C VAL A 111 3.54 1.27 1.30
N ALA A 112 3.95 0.63 0.21
CA ALA A 112 3.23 0.68 -1.06
C ALA A 112 2.19 -0.43 -1.15
N PRO A 113 1.16 -0.27 -2.00
CA PRO A 113 0.14 -1.31 -2.17
C PRO A 113 0.62 -2.54 -2.91
N LEU A 114 1.78 -2.49 -3.54
CA LEU A 114 2.38 -3.62 -4.24
C LEU A 114 3.91 -3.52 -4.16
N GLY A 115 4.59 -4.60 -4.52
CA GLY A 115 6.06 -4.62 -4.46
C GLY A 115 6.63 -5.09 -3.13
N SER A 116 5.79 -5.65 -2.27
CA SER A 116 6.22 -6.25 -1.01
C SER A 116 7.18 -7.40 -1.25
N LEU A 117 8.14 -7.59 -0.35
CA LEU A 117 9.08 -8.72 -0.45
C LEU A 117 8.36 -10.05 -0.32
N THR A 118 7.36 -10.12 0.54
CA THR A 118 6.52 -11.29 0.73
C THR A 118 5.12 -10.98 0.22
N PRO A 119 4.48 -11.88 -0.55
CA PRO A 119 3.11 -11.64 -0.97
C PRO A 119 2.17 -11.50 0.21
N LEU A 120 1.29 -10.53 0.15
CA LEU A 120 0.36 -10.22 1.23
C LEU A 120 -1.07 -10.42 0.77
N LYS A 121 -1.90 -10.95 1.68
CA LYS A 121 -3.33 -10.96 1.49
C LYS A 121 -3.80 -9.50 1.53
N THR A 122 -4.48 -9.04 0.49
CA THR A 122 -4.80 -7.63 0.34
C THR A 122 -6.30 -7.38 0.31
N PHE A 123 -6.72 -6.36 1.05
CA PHE A 123 -8.11 -5.89 1.09
C PHE A 123 -8.13 -4.41 0.74
N MET A 124 -9.22 -3.98 0.11
CA MET A 124 -9.36 -2.58 -0.29
C MET A 124 -10.67 -2.01 0.24
N ASP A 125 -10.57 -0.82 0.82
CA ASP A 125 -11.70 -0.02 1.25
C ASP A 125 -12.55 0.35 0.04
N ARG A 126 -13.82 -0.04 0.06
CA ARG A 126 -14.75 0.26 -1.04
C ARG A 126 -14.90 1.76 -1.30
N ASP A 127 -14.66 2.60 -0.30
CA ASP A 127 -14.82 4.06 -0.46
C ASP A 127 -13.78 4.63 -1.43
N LEU A 128 -12.65 3.96 -1.63
CA LEU A 128 -11.65 4.38 -2.63
C LEU A 128 -12.20 4.30 -4.05
N LEU A 129 -13.12 3.39 -4.30
CA LEU A 129 -13.67 3.18 -5.65
C LEU A 129 -14.58 4.32 -6.12
N ALA A 130 -14.96 5.23 -5.23
CA ALA A 130 -15.76 6.39 -5.58
C ALA A 130 -15.01 7.44 -6.40
N PHE A 131 -13.67 7.33 -6.43
CA PHE A 131 -12.83 8.32 -7.10
C PHE A 131 -12.28 7.79 -8.42
N ALA A 132 -12.06 8.69 -9.38
CA ALA A 132 -11.39 8.32 -10.63
C ALA A 132 -9.90 8.08 -10.41
N ARG A 133 -9.30 8.77 -9.44
CA ARG A 133 -7.90 8.65 -9.10
C ARG A 133 -7.69 8.71 -7.61
N VAL A 134 -6.77 7.87 -7.14
CA VAL A 134 -6.29 7.86 -5.76
C VAL A 134 -4.78 7.91 -5.78
N TRP A 135 -4.17 8.29 -4.66
CA TRP A 135 -2.73 8.42 -4.54
C TRP A 135 -2.20 7.47 -3.47
N ALA A 136 -1.13 6.77 -3.78
CA ALA A 136 -0.55 5.78 -2.87
C ALA A 136 0.96 6.00 -2.72
N ALA A 137 1.52 5.52 -1.62
CA ALA A 137 2.95 5.54 -1.40
C ALA A 137 3.65 4.59 -2.38
N ALA A 138 4.82 4.99 -2.84
CA ALA A 138 5.61 4.26 -3.82
C ALA A 138 6.89 3.67 -3.23
N GLY A 139 6.86 3.27 -1.95
CA GLY A 139 7.97 2.56 -1.33
C GLY A 139 8.93 3.45 -0.54
N ALA A 140 8.69 4.74 -0.49
CA ALA A 140 9.49 5.68 0.29
C ALA A 140 8.59 6.78 0.86
N PRO A 141 8.97 7.42 1.97
CA PRO A 141 8.09 8.38 2.66
C PRO A 141 7.72 9.63 1.86
N ASN A 142 8.45 9.90 0.77
CA ASN A 142 8.17 11.07 -0.08
C ASN A 142 7.91 10.70 -1.53
N ALA A 143 7.69 9.43 -1.81
CA ALA A 143 7.42 8.95 -3.16
C ALA A 143 5.98 8.47 -3.25
N VAL A 144 5.25 8.96 -4.25
CA VAL A 144 3.82 8.65 -4.44
C VAL A 144 3.53 8.40 -5.91
N PHE A 145 2.42 7.73 -6.17
CA PHE A 145 1.89 7.59 -7.52
C PHE A 145 0.37 7.68 -7.49
N SER A 146 -0.21 8.16 -8.60
CA SER A 146 -1.66 8.18 -8.75
C SER A 146 -2.09 7.01 -9.62
N VAL A 147 -3.30 6.52 -9.37
CA VAL A 147 -3.82 5.35 -10.06
C VAL A 147 -5.34 5.33 -9.97
N ASN A 148 -5.97 4.70 -10.96
CA ASN A 148 -7.39 4.40 -10.88
C ASN A 148 -7.57 3.29 -9.82
N PRO A 149 -8.47 3.46 -8.84
CA PRO A 149 -8.61 2.47 -7.76
C PRO A 149 -9.11 1.10 -8.22
N HIS A 150 -9.89 1.04 -9.29
CA HIS A 150 -10.33 -0.26 -9.84
C HIS A 150 -9.15 -1.01 -10.44
N ASP A 151 -8.26 -0.30 -11.13
CA ASP A 151 -7.04 -0.89 -11.70
C ASP A 151 -6.11 -1.35 -10.59
N LEU A 152 -6.02 -0.57 -9.51
CA LEU A 152 -5.19 -0.94 -8.36
C LEU A 152 -5.73 -2.21 -7.69
N ALA A 153 -7.04 -2.31 -7.52
CA ALA A 153 -7.66 -3.49 -6.93
C ALA A 153 -7.34 -4.73 -7.76
N GLN A 154 -7.45 -4.61 -9.07
CA GLN A 154 -7.16 -5.72 -9.98
C GLN A 154 -5.68 -6.11 -9.94
N ALA A 155 -4.79 -5.12 -9.99
CA ALA A 155 -3.35 -5.37 -9.99
C ALA A 155 -2.86 -6.02 -8.68
N THR A 156 -3.48 -5.68 -7.55
CA THR A 156 -3.09 -6.22 -6.25
C THR A 156 -3.84 -7.50 -5.87
N GLY A 157 -4.87 -7.84 -6.60
CA GLY A 157 -5.76 -8.95 -6.22
C GLY A 157 -6.57 -8.65 -4.97
N ALA A 158 -6.76 -7.37 -4.65
CA ALA A 158 -7.42 -6.97 -3.43
C ALA A 158 -8.90 -7.36 -3.43
N LYS A 159 -9.36 -7.82 -2.27
CA LYS A 159 -10.78 -8.04 -2.04
C LYS A 159 -11.36 -6.73 -1.50
N VAL A 160 -12.37 -6.21 -2.19
CA VAL A 160 -13.03 -4.95 -1.80
C VAL A 160 -14.01 -5.22 -0.66
N ILE A 161 -13.86 -4.47 0.42
CA ILE A 161 -14.70 -4.61 1.62
C ILE A 161 -15.08 -3.24 2.19
N ALA A 162 -16.07 -3.24 3.07
CA ALA A 162 -16.38 -2.08 3.88
C ALA A 162 -15.46 -2.11 5.11
N VAL A 163 -14.71 -1.04 5.34
CA VAL A 163 -13.79 -0.95 6.49
C VAL A 163 -14.35 -0.12 7.63
N THR A 164 -15.44 0.62 7.37
CA THR A 164 -16.09 1.46 8.37
C THR A 164 -17.50 1.00 8.65
#